data_0cbf35f5aab385e26c62f6c3cfca169c
#
_entry.id   0cbf35f5aab385e26c62f6c3cfca169c
#
_cell.length_a   1.000
_cell.length_b   1.000
_cell.length_c   1.000
_cell.angle_alpha   90.00
_cell.angle_beta   90.00
_cell.angle_gamma   90.00
#
_symmetry.space_group_name_H-M   'P 1'
#
loop_
_entity.id
_entity.type
_entity.pdbx_description
1 polymer ?
#
loop_
_entity_poly.entity_id
_entity_poly.type
_entity_poly.pdbx_seq_one_letter_code
_entity_poly.pdbx_strand_id
1 'polypeptide(L)'
;MLKSLHILNYALITELRIDFESGLSVITGETGAGKSIILGALSLILGQRADTKSIKTDADKCVIEAEFDISAYTHLKSFFEQNDLDNEGKNCIIRRELTSSGKSRAFINDTPVGLNVVRDLSLRLIDIHSQHENLLLSNTGYQLDVVDTIAQNAKELTTYKQTYTSWRNLQSELKQLQKTAEKQASDVDYIQFQYQQLTDANLIETEQTDLESEQETLSHAEEIKSELLKSQQLLEDEHASIPLLKQTISALSHIKNFIPEGNAWYERLQSSFIELRDISSEMHSYEERVEFNPIRLEWVENRLSELFTLQKKYKVTSVGELIKMRDNFGKQLQRIDSFEEELEKLDANLKAVFVQLKKDADYLTVSRRKACKPIETYLIDQLTKLGMPNIQFQIQLSTVVDFIENGNDEVQFLFSANKNRPVQPVTLIASGGEVSRLMLSIKSLVAHKADLPTIIFDEIDTGVSGEIANRMGEIMQTMSSDMQVITITHLPQIAAKGAHHYRVYKDDSGQQTQTHIQRLTMDERLDELAQMLSGKNITDAALLNARELLANG
;
A
#
# COMPACT_ATOMS: atom_id res chain seq x y z
N MET A 1 -23.76 11.46 20.58
CA MET A 1 -24.05 10.76 21.86
C MET A 1 -24.99 9.61 21.63
N LEU A 2 -24.94 8.56 22.43
CA LEU A 2 -25.86 7.42 22.37
C LEU A 2 -27.25 7.88 22.83
N LYS A 3 -28.27 7.78 21.95
CA LYS A 3 -29.66 8.15 22.26
C LYS A 3 -30.47 6.96 22.76
N SER A 4 -30.39 5.84 22.05
CA SER A 4 -31.14 4.66 22.43
C SER A 4 -30.37 3.39 22.12
N LEU A 5 -30.65 2.35 22.90
CA LEU A 5 -30.18 0.99 22.68
C LEU A 5 -31.41 0.07 22.70
N HIS A 6 -31.60 -0.64 21.59
CA HIS A 6 -32.66 -1.62 21.45
C HIS A 6 -32.07 -3.01 21.26
N ILE A 7 -32.48 -3.95 22.08
CA ILE A 7 -31.99 -5.33 22.12
C ILE A 7 -33.16 -6.29 22.00
N LEU A 8 -33.11 -7.17 21.02
CA LEU A 8 -34.10 -8.21 20.78
C LEU A 8 -33.43 -9.58 20.77
N ASN A 9 -33.95 -10.51 21.60
CA ASN A 9 -33.56 -11.92 21.66
C ASN A 9 -32.04 -12.14 21.93
N TYR A 10 -31.48 -11.40 22.87
CA TYR A 10 -30.09 -11.52 23.25
C TYR A 10 -29.94 -12.06 24.67
N ALA A 11 -29.30 -13.18 24.85
CA ALA A 11 -29.08 -13.88 26.14
C ALA A 11 -30.41 -14.05 26.93
N LEU A 12 -30.56 -13.38 28.07
CA LEU A 12 -31.77 -13.41 28.91
C LEU A 12 -32.78 -12.29 28.53
N ILE A 13 -32.46 -11.46 27.53
CA ILE A 13 -33.30 -10.34 27.10
C ILE A 13 -34.20 -10.82 25.95
N THR A 14 -35.51 -10.72 26.11
CA THR A 14 -36.46 -10.90 25.00
C THR A 14 -36.57 -9.63 24.20
N GLU A 15 -36.87 -8.51 24.86
CA GLU A 15 -36.90 -7.18 24.29
C GLU A 15 -36.52 -6.20 25.40
N LEU A 16 -35.61 -5.26 25.06
CA LEU A 16 -35.18 -4.20 25.95
C LEU A 16 -34.92 -2.95 25.15
N ARG A 17 -35.52 -1.84 25.55
CA ARG A 17 -35.22 -0.50 25.02
C ARG A 17 -34.79 0.40 26.16
N ILE A 18 -33.66 1.07 25.95
CA ILE A 18 -33.10 2.05 26.86
C ILE A 18 -32.95 3.36 26.10
N ASP A 19 -33.56 4.42 26.59
CA ASP A 19 -33.34 5.76 26.08
C ASP A 19 -32.39 6.49 27.04
N PHE A 20 -31.26 6.99 26.50
CA PHE A 20 -30.23 7.68 27.25
C PHE A 20 -30.32 9.18 26.98
N GLU A 21 -29.99 9.97 28.00
CA GLU A 21 -29.89 11.41 27.90
C GLU A 21 -28.46 11.90 28.04
N SER A 22 -28.20 13.17 27.80
CA SER A 22 -26.90 13.82 28.02
C SER A 22 -26.55 13.85 29.51
N GLY A 23 -25.25 13.99 29.80
CA GLY A 23 -24.76 14.03 31.16
C GLY A 23 -24.35 12.68 31.70
N LEU A 24 -24.33 12.52 33.04
CA LEU A 24 -23.94 11.29 33.73
C LEU A 24 -25.17 10.40 33.94
N SER A 25 -25.17 9.25 33.24
CA SER A 25 -26.14 8.18 33.44
C SER A 25 -25.51 7.06 34.29
N VAL A 26 -26.21 6.62 35.31
CA VAL A 26 -25.77 5.53 36.20
C VAL A 26 -26.68 4.33 36.03
N ILE A 27 -26.08 3.14 35.92
CA ILE A 27 -26.77 1.86 35.84
C ILE A 27 -26.40 1.03 37.10
N THR A 28 -27.40 0.75 37.93
CA THR A 28 -27.27 -0.13 39.11
C THR A 28 -28.05 -1.43 38.92
N GLY A 29 -27.90 -2.36 39.83
CA GLY A 29 -28.64 -3.63 39.85
C GLY A 29 -27.81 -4.76 40.46
N GLU A 30 -28.46 -5.88 40.81
CA GLU A 30 -27.82 -7.06 41.40
C GLU A 30 -26.75 -7.65 40.46
N THR A 31 -25.66 -8.21 41.02
CA THR A 31 -24.64 -8.98 40.30
C THR A 31 -25.31 -10.14 39.55
N GLY A 32 -25.06 -10.23 38.24
CA GLY A 32 -25.71 -11.21 37.37
C GLY A 32 -27.12 -10.82 36.86
N ALA A 33 -27.65 -9.64 37.21
CA ALA A 33 -28.98 -9.18 36.77
C ALA A 33 -29.05 -8.74 35.31
N GLY A 34 -27.96 -8.80 34.56
CA GLY A 34 -27.96 -8.43 33.14
C GLY A 34 -27.10 -7.23 32.75
N LYS A 35 -26.37 -6.59 33.70
CA LYS A 35 -25.43 -5.49 33.39
C LYS A 35 -24.42 -5.91 32.34
N SER A 36 -23.76 -7.07 32.53
CA SER A 36 -22.81 -7.64 31.56
C SER A 36 -23.47 -8.02 30.21
N ILE A 37 -24.79 -8.27 30.20
CA ILE A 37 -25.54 -8.58 28.98
C ILE A 37 -25.69 -7.30 28.13
N ILE A 38 -25.98 -6.15 28.76
CA ILE A 38 -26.07 -4.85 28.08
C ILE A 38 -24.71 -4.49 27.46
N LEU A 39 -23.63 -4.69 28.19
CA LEU A 39 -22.27 -4.45 27.68
C LEU A 39 -21.90 -5.41 26.55
N GLY A 40 -22.29 -6.67 26.66
CA GLY A 40 -22.12 -7.65 25.58
C GLY A 40 -22.87 -7.23 24.30
N ALA A 41 -24.09 -6.70 24.43
CA ALA A 41 -24.84 -6.15 23.31
C ALA A 41 -24.15 -4.94 22.69
N LEU A 42 -23.67 -4.00 23.51
CA LEU A 42 -22.90 -2.84 23.05
C LEU A 42 -21.59 -3.26 22.36
N SER A 43 -20.89 -4.27 22.86
CA SER A 43 -19.67 -4.80 22.23
C SER A 43 -19.93 -5.35 20.82
N LEU A 44 -21.11 -5.90 20.56
CA LEU A 44 -21.52 -6.33 19.22
C LEU A 44 -21.74 -5.15 18.26
N ILE A 45 -22.28 -4.04 18.76
CA ILE A 45 -22.38 -2.76 18.03
C ILE A 45 -20.98 -2.22 17.71
N LEU A 46 -20.01 -2.40 18.58
CA LEU A 46 -18.61 -2.00 18.36
C LEU A 46 -17.85 -2.93 17.38
N GLY A 47 -18.55 -3.84 16.72
CA GLY A 47 -17.95 -4.71 15.70
C GLY A 47 -17.20 -5.94 16.24
N GLN A 48 -17.41 -6.32 17.50
CA GLN A 48 -16.86 -7.56 18.02
C GLN A 48 -17.50 -8.79 17.36
N ARG A 49 -16.76 -9.90 17.36
CA ARG A 49 -17.26 -11.16 16.81
C ARG A 49 -18.40 -11.66 17.69
N ALA A 50 -19.47 -12.11 17.03
CA ALA A 50 -20.63 -12.66 17.71
C ALA A 50 -20.44 -14.15 17.99
N ASP A 51 -20.86 -14.59 19.17
CA ASP A 51 -21.08 -16.02 19.47
C ASP A 51 -22.57 -16.32 19.31
N THR A 52 -22.91 -17.36 18.54
CA THR A 52 -24.28 -17.82 18.37
C THR A 52 -24.94 -18.24 19.68
N LYS A 53 -24.15 -18.62 20.68
CA LYS A 53 -24.62 -18.92 22.04
C LYS A 53 -25.23 -17.71 22.74
N SER A 54 -24.97 -16.50 22.25
CA SER A 54 -25.54 -15.27 22.81
C SER A 54 -26.98 -15.00 22.33
N ILE A 55 -27.50 -15.76 21.37
CA ILE A 55 -28.89 -15.67 20.94
C ILE A 55 -29.76 -16.36 22.00
N LYS A 56 -30.90 -15.73 22.34
CA LYS A 56 -31.85 -16.32 23.29
C LYS A 56 -32.29 -17.70 22.80
N THR A 57 -32.38 -18.66 23.71
CA THR A 57 -32.92 -20.00 23.44
C THR A 57 -34.30 -19.86 22.81
N ASP A 58 -34.61 -20.65 21.78
CA ASP A 58 -35.85 -20.63 21.03
C ASP A 58 -36.10 -19.40 20.12
N ALA A 59 -35.08 -18.56 19.89
CA ALA A 59 -35.15 -17.46 18.95
C ALA A 59 -34.33 -17.74 17.69
N ASP A 60 -34.88 -17.47 16.53
CA ASP A 60 -34.18 -17.63 15.23
C ASP A 60 -33.25 -16.48 14.92
N LYS A 61 -33.53 -15.30 15.49
CA LYS A 61 -32.81 -14.06 15.18
C LYS A 61 -32.65 -13.20 16.45
N CYS A 62 -31.47 -12.66 16.61
CA CYS A 62 -31.14 -11.60 17.56
C CYS A 62 -30.88 -10.30 16.78
N VAL A 63 -31.37 -9.18 17.29
CA VAL A 63 -31.14 -7.85 16.74
C VAL A 63 -30.70 -6.91 17.85
N ILE A 64 -29.63 -6.19 17.60
CA ILE A 64 -29.16 -5.13 18.49
C ILE A 64 -29.02 -3.87 17.65
N GLU A 65 -29.61 -2.78 18.12
CA GLU A 65 -29.63 -1.49 17.43
C GLU A 65 -29.26 -0.39 18.41
N ALA A 66 -28.33 0.46 18.01
CA ALA A 66 -27.93 1.64 18.76
C ALA A 66 -28.08 2.88 17.90
N GLU A 67 -28.81 3.87 18.40
CA GLU A 67 -29.00 5.16 17.76
C GLU A 67 -28.12 6.21 18.42
N PHE A 68 -27.34 6.92 17.61
CA PHE A 68 -26.44 7.98 18.02
C PHE A 68 -26.87 9.33 17.45
N ASP A 69 -26.89 10.38 18.28
CA ASP A 69 -26.94 11.76 17.81
C ASP A 69 -25.53 12.21 17.42
N ILE A 70 -25.35 12.50 16.14
CA ILE A 70 -24.08 12.94 15.57
C ILE A 70 -24.10 14.39 15.10
N SER A 71 -25.14 15.15 15.40
CA SER A 71 -25.35 16.51 14.92
C SER A 71 -24.23 17.48 15.25
N ALA A 72 -23.55 17.29 16.40
CA ALA A 72 -22.43 18.12 16.86
C ALA A 72 -21.06 17.69 16.30
N TYR A 73 -20.96 16.54 15.62
CA TYR A 73 -19.71 15.89 15.25
C TYR A 73 -19.43 15.97 13.74
N THR A 74 -19.11 17.17 13.28
CA THR A 74 -18.90 17.47 11.84
C THR A 74 -17.75 16.69 11.20
N HIS A 75 -16.77 16.27 11.99
CA HIS A 75 -15.63 15.46 11.53
C HIS A 75 -16.04 14.04 11.03
N LEU A 76 -17.21 13.55 11.45
CA LEU A 76 -17.75 12.27 10.98
C LEU A 76 -18.25 12.32 9.53
N LYS A 77 -18.55 13.51 8.99
CA LYS A 77 -19.06 13.68 7.63
C LYS A 77 -18.13 13.07 6.58
N SER A 78 -16.84 13.28 6.72
CA SER A 78 -15.83 12.70 5.82
C SER A 78 -15.80 11.17 5.87
N PHE A 79 -16.08 10.56 7.02
CA PHE A 79 -16.17 9.12 7.16
C PHE A 79 -17.34 8.54 6.37
N PHE A 80 -18.53 9.18 6.44
CA PHE A 80 -19.71 8.75 5.68
C PHE A 80 -19.47 8.87 4.17
N GLU A 81 -18.88 9.99 3.72
CA GLU A 81 -18.55 10.22 2.31
C GLU A 81 -17.54 9.19 1.77
N GLN A 82 -16.50 8.85 2.55
CA GLN A 82 -15.46 7.89 2.13
C GLN A 82 -15.95 6.44 2.05
N ASN A 83 -17.04 6.11 2.77
CA ASN A 83 -17.58 4.77 2.81
C ASN A 83 -18.92 4.62 2.05
N ASP A 84 -19.30 5.62 1.25
CA ASP A 84 -20.57 5.67 0.49
C ASP A 84 -21.80 5.37 1.37
N LEU A 85 -21.82 5.96 2.59
CA LEU A 85 -22.90 5.78 3.56
C LEU A 85 -23.84 6.98 3.55
N ASP A 86 -25.14 6.69 3.65
CA ASP A 86 -26.14 7.74 3.83
C ASP A 86 -25.92 8.51 5.13
N ASN A 87 -25.87 9.83 5.03
CA ASN A 87 -25.74 10.73 6.16
C ASN A 87 -26.93 11.67 6.21
N GLU A 88 -27.94 11.33 7.02
CA GLU A 88 -29.11 12.19 7.25
C GLU A 88 -28.83 13.39 8.19
N GLY A 89 -27.57 13.57 8.58
CA GLY A 89 -27.04 14.77 9.26
C GLY A 89 -27.29 14.87 10.77
N LYS A 90 -28.22 14.11 11.34
CA LYS A 90 -28.54 14.20 12.78
C LYS A 90 -28.31 12.91 13.54
N ASN A 91 -28.81 11.80 13.02
CA ASN A 91 -28.79 10.51 13.70
C ASN A 91 -27.97 9.50 12.87
N CYS A 92 -27.33 8.60 13.58
CA CYS A 92 -26.64 7.43 13.00
C CYS A 92 -27.12 6.18 13.74
N ILE A 93 -27.64 5.23 13.01
CA ILE A 93 -28.11 3.94 13.54
C ILE A 93 -27.11 2.86 13.17
N ILE A 94 -26.60 2.16 14.18
CA ILE A 94 -25.78 0.97 13.99
C ILE A 94 -26.60 -0.24 14.41
N ARG A 95 -26.81 -1.19 13.49
CA ARG A 95 -27.60 -2.39 13.74
C ARG A 95 -26.81 -3.65 13.45
N ARG A 96 -26.92 -4.62 14.36
CA ARG A 96 -26.36 -5.96 14.25
C ARG A 96 -27.47 -7.00 14.25
N GLU A 97 -27.40 -7.92 13.31
CA GLU A 97 -28.30 -9.03 13.20
C GLU A 97 -27.54 -10.36 13.24
N LEU A 98 -27.97 -11.24 14.12
CA LEU A 98 -27.39 -12.58 14.29
C LEU A 98 -28.51 -13.61 14.09
N THR A 99 -28.23 -14.68 13.36
CA THR A 99 -29.17 -15.79 13.19
C THR A 99 -28.65 -17.05 13.85
N SER A 100 -29.55 -17.92 14.29
CA SER A 100 -29.22 -19.24 14.85
C SER A 100 -28.37 -20.10 13.91
N SER A 101 -28.46 -19.85 12.59
CA SER A 101 -27.62 -20.50 11.56
C SER A 101 -26.18 -19.97 11.48
N GLY A 102 -25.77 -19.04 12.37
CA GLY A 102 -24.42 -18.48 12.41
C GLY A 102 -24.16 -17.32 11.47
N LYS A 103 -25.17 -16.83 10.73
CA LYS A 103 -25.00 -15.65 9.88
C LYS A 103 -25.04 -14.38 10.73
N SER A 104 -24.08 -13.47 10.48
CA SER A 104 -23.99 -12.18 11.13
C SER A 104 -23.96 -11.07 10.08
N ARG A 105 -24.84 -10.08 10.24
CA ARG A 105 -24.94 -8.91 9.36
C ARG A 105 -24.82 -7.63 10.19
N ALA A 106 -24.25 -6.61 9.60
CA ALA A 106 -24.11 -5.29 10.20
C ALA A 106 -24.62 -4.22 9.24
N PHE A 107 -25.22 -3.18 9.80
CA PHE A 107 -25.81 -2.09 9.03
C PHE A 107 -25.46 -0.76 9.69
N ILE A 108 -25.25 0.26 8.87
CA ILE A 108 -25.17 1.67 9.26
C ILE A 108 -26.24 2.41 8.45
N ASN A 109 -27.21 3.05 9.11
CA ASN A 109 -28.34 3.73 8.47
C ASN A 109 -29.01 2.85 7.38
N ASP A 110 -29.34 1.60 7.74
CA ASP A 110 -29.90 0.56 6.87
C ASP A 110 -28.99 0.07 5.72
N THR A 111 -27.85 0.69 5.48
CA THR A 111 -26.87 0.21 4.50
C THR A 111 -26.08 -0.96 5.07
N PRO A 112 -26.05 -2.13 4.40
CA PRO A 112 -25.27 -3.28 4.85
C PRO A 112 -23.77 -3.00 4.68
N VAL A 113 -23.00 -3.20 5.75
CA VAL A 113 -21.57 -2.90 5.79
C VAL A 113 -20.73 -4.05 6.35
N GLY A 114 -19.44 -4.01 6.04
CA GLY A 114 -18.45 -4.91 6.67
C GLY A 114 -18.17 -4.55 8.13
N LEU A 115 -17.77 -5.54 8.93
CA LEU A 115 -17.47 -5.34 10.35
C LEU A 115 -16.35 -4.31 10.61
N ASN A 116 -15.39 -4.19 9.71
CA ASN A 116 -14.32 -3.20 9.83
C ASN A 116 -14.88 -1.76 9.80
N VAL A 117 -15.81 -1.49 8.87
CA VAL A 117 -16.45 -0.16 8.76
C VAL A 117 -17.24 0.17 10.02
N VAL A 118 -18.01 -0.81 10.55
CA VAL A 118 -18.71 -0.64 11.83
C VAL A 118 -17.73 -0.33 12.96
N ARG A 119 -16.65 -1.08 13.05
CA ARG A 119 -15.62 -0.89 14.09
C ARG A 119 -14.99 0.49 14.02
N ASP A 120 -14.64 0.93 12.81
CA ASP A 120 -14.00 2.23 12.61
C ASP A 120 -14.94 3.40 12.96
N LEU A 121 -16.23 3.27 12.66
CA LEU A 121 -17.24 4.25 13.07
C LEU A 121 -17.46 4.21 14.58
N SER A 122 -17.61 3.03 15.14
CA SER A 122 -17.91 2.84 16.56
C SER A 122 -16.81 3.43 17.47
N LEU A 123 -15.54 3.27 17.10
CA LEU A 123 -14.40 3.86 17.82
C LEU A 123 -14.44 5.41 17.85
N ARG A 124 -15.20 6.03 16.93
CA ARG A 124 -15.39 7.48 16.88
C ARG A 124 -16.63 7.94 17.64
N LEU A 125 -17.54 7.03 17.99
CA LEU A 125 -18.83 7.34 18.64
C LEU A 125 -18.85 6.98 20.11
N ILE A 126 -18.19 5.90 20.50
CA ILE A 126 -18.32 5.34 21.85
C ILE A 126 -17.04 4.64 22.27
N ASP A 127 -16.63 4.88 23.49
CA ASP A 127 -15.51 4.21 24.16
C ASP A 127 -16.07 3.43 25.36
N ILE A 128 -15.80 2.13 25.45
CA ILE A 128 -16.22 1.28 26.58
C ILE A 128 -15.00 0.92 27.38
N HIS A 129 -14.91 1.42 28.60
CA HIS A 129 -13.87 1.03 29.54
C HIS A 129 -14.36 -0.09 30.46
N SER A 130 -13.84 -1.29 30.25
CA SER A 130 -14.10 -2.47 31.08
C SER A 130 -12.83 -2.96 31.78
N GLN A 131 -12.99 -3.87 32.76
CA GLN A 131 -11.88 -4.45 33.50
C GLN A 131 -10.82 -5.12 32.60
N HIS A 132 -11.19 -5.58 31.41
CA HIS A 132 -10.27 -6.17 30.43
C HIS A 132 -9.49 -5.14 29.61
N GLU A 133 -9.90 -3.89 29.58
CA GLU A 133 -9.22 -2.83 28.82
C GLU A 133 -7.99 -2.21 29.53
N ASN A 134 -7.70 -2.65 30.73
CA ASN A 134 -6.43 -2.35 31.41
C ASN A 134 -5.20 -2.73 30.55
N LEU A 135 -5.39 -3.64 29.57
CA LEU A 135 -4.38 -3.99 28.57
C LEU A 135 -4.08 -2.85 27.57
N LEU A 136 -4.98 -1.86 27.43
CA LEU A 136 -4.72 -0.71 26.54
C LEU A 136 -3.54 0.13 27.02
N LEU A 137 -3.36 0.25 28.35
CA LEU A 137 -2.18 0.93 28.90
C LEU A 137 -0.87 0.24 28.55
N SER A 138 -0.91 -1.05 28.20
CA SER A 138 0.26 -1.79 27.74
C SER A 138 0.63 -1.51 26.30
N ASN A 139 -0.27 -0.87 25.55
CA ASN A 139 -0.05 -0.53 24.16
C ASN A 139 0.63 0.83 24.03
N THR A 140 1.87 0.86 23.56
CA THR A 140 2.64 2.08 23.35
C THR A 140 1.98 3.02 22.35
N GLY A 141 1.24 2.49 21.36
CA GLY A 141 0.43 3.26 20.43
C GLY A 141 -0.65 4.07 21.14
N TYR A 142 -1.39 3.44 22.07
CA TYR A 142 -2.39 4.16 22.89
C TYR A 142 -1.75 5.25 23.76
N GLN A 143 -0.60 4.98 24.36
CA GLN A 143 0.11 5.99 25.16
C GLN A 143 0.55 7.18 24.29
N LEU A 144 0.99 6.92 23.05
CA LEU A 144 1.33 7.95 22.08
C LEU A 144 0.10 8.77 21.67
N ASP A 145 -1.04 8.11 21.44
CA ASP A 145 -2.30 8.78 21.07
C ASP A 145 -2.80 9.73 22.18
N VAL A 146 -2.63 9.34 23.46
CA VAL A 146 -2.93 10.22 24.62
C VAL A 146 -2.04 11.47 24.57
N VAL A 147 -0.75 11.32 24.33
CA VAL A 147 0.18 12.45 24.22
C VAL A 147 -0.19 13.34 23.02
N ASP A 148 -0.49 12.77 21.86
CA ASP A 148 -0.86 13.49 20.65
C ASP A 148 -2.18 14.25 20.81
N THR A 149 -3.17 13.67 21.49
CA THR A 149 -4.45 14.33 21.79
C THR A 149 -4.24 15.58 22.65
N ILE A 150 -3.41 15.47 23.70
CA ILE A 150 -3.14 16.62 24.59
C ILE A 150 -2.23 17.65 23.91
N ALA A 151 -1.31 17.21 23.07
CA ALA A 151 -0.45 18.08 22.26
C ALA A 151 -1.25 18.84 21.20
N GLN A 152 -2.45 18.38 20.84
CA GLN A 152 -3.30 18.93 19.75
C GLN A 152 -2.56 19.02 18.41
N ASN A 153 -1.73 18.05 18.10
CA ASN A 153 -0.84 17.99 16.92
C ASN A 153 -1.43 17.21 15.74
N ALA A 154 -2.76 17.09 15.67
CA ALA A 154 -3.45 16.32 14.62
C ALA A 154 -3.11 16.79 13.19
N LYS A 155 -2.90 18.11 12.99
CA LYS A 155 -2.52 18.67 11.69
C LYS A 155 -1.09 18.24 11.30
N GLU A 156 -0.17 18.37 12.23
CA GLU A 156 1.24 18.00 12.08
C GLU A 156 1.36 16.50 11.81
N LEU A 157 0.59 15.67 12.53
CA LEU A 157 0.53 14.23 12.32
C LEU A 157 -0.02 13.89 10.93
N THR A 158 -1.04 14.59 10.45
CA THR A 158 -1.59 14.41 9.11
C THR A 158 -0.55 14.75 8.04
N THR A 159 0.15 15.88 8.20
CA THR A 159 1.23 16.30 7.29
C THR A 159 2.36 15.26 7.28
N TYR A 160 2.78 14.81 8.45
CA TYR A 160 3.80 13.76 8.58
C TYR A 160 3.39 12.47 7.86
N LYS A 161 2.15 11.98 8.06
CA LYS A 161 1.64 10.76 7.40
C LYS A 161 1.64 10.87 5.88
N GLN A 162 1.30 12.04 5.34
CA GLN A 162 1.36 12.30 3.90
C GLN A 162 2.81 12.23 3.38
N THR A 163 3.74 12.88 4.08
CA THR A 163 5.17 12.87 3.74
C THR A 163 5.75 11.46 3.87
N TYR A 164 5.40 10.72 4.92
CA TYR A 164 5.81 9.33 5.14
C TYR A 164 5.32 8.40 4.03
N THR A 165 4.05 8.52 3.64
CA THR A 165 3.48 7.73 2.55
C THR A 165 4.19 8.02 1.22
N SER A 166 4.46 9.29 0.93
CA SER A 166 5.21 9.70 -0.26
C SER A 166 6.64 9.14 -0.26
N TRP A 167 7.33 9.21 0.88
CA TRP A 167 8.68 8.64 1.05
C TRP A 167 8.69 7.12 0.83
N ARG A 168 7.73 6.38 1.40
CA ARG A 168 7.60 4.91 1.25
C ARG A 168 7.33 4.52 -0.20
N ASN A 169 6.49 5.27 -0.90
CA ASN A 169 6.19 5.02 -2.30
C ASN A 169 7.43 5.23 -3.17
N LEU A 170 8.15 6.36 -3.01
CA LEU A 170 9.39 6.64 -3.72
C LEU A 170 10.47 5.58 -3.43
N GLN A 171 10.60 5.12 -2.19
CA GLN A 171 11.54 4.06 -1.82
C GLN A 171 11.22 2.73 -2.53
N SER A 172 9.92 2.39 -2.62
CA SER A 172 9.47 1.19 -3.33
C SER A 172 9.72 1.29 -4.83
N GLU A 173 9.44 2.45 -5.43
CA GLU A 173 9.63 2.75 -6.85
C GLU A 173 11.12 2.70 -7.21
N LEU A 174 11.98 3.34 -6.43
CA LEU A 174 13.44 3.30 -6.62
C LEU A 174 13.96 1.86 -6.58
N LYS A 175 13.51 1.06 -5.62
CA LYS A 175 13.91 -0.34 -5.49
C LYS A 175 13.46 -1.20 -6.69
N GLN A 176 12.28 -0.93 -7.24
CA GLN A 176 11.79 -1.63 -8.43
C GLN A 176 12.58 -1.24 -9.67
N LEU A 177 12.85 0.06 -9.86
CA LEU A 177 13.63 0.57 -10.97
C LEU A 177 15.06 0.05 -10.93
N GLN A 178 15.72 0.04 -9.74
CA GLN A 178 17.06 -0.54 -9.56
C GLN A 178 17.12 -2.01 -9.98
N LYS A 179 16.14 -2.83 -9.56
CA LYS A 179 16.09 -4.25 -9.97
C LYS A 179 15.92 -4.42 -11.48
N THR A 180 15.21 -3.52 -12.14
CA THR A 180 15.01 -3.54 -13.59
C THR A 180 16.28 -3.13 -14.30
N ALA A 181 16.94 -2.07 -13.84
CA ALA A 181 18.21 -1.60 -14.36
C ALA A 181 19.33 -2.65 -14.19
N GLU A 182 19.45 -3.30 -13.03
CA GLU A 182 20.42 -4.38 -12.78
C GLU A 182 20.26 -5.55 -13.76
N LYS A 183 19.02 -5.95 -14.06
CA LYS A 183 18.76 -7.03 -15.04
C LYS A 183 19.17 -6.65 -16.46
N GLN A 184 19.07 -5.38 -16.82
CA GLN A 184 19.42 -4.89 -18.16
C GLN A 184 20.91 -4.53 -18.27
N ALA A 185 21.55 -4.12 -17.19
CA ALA A 185 22.97 -3.76 -17.15
C ALA A 185 23.89 -4.97 -17.42
N SER A 186 23.47 -6.20 -17.13
CA SER A 186 24.27 -7.40 -17.38
C SER A 186 24.66 -7.61 -18.85
N ASP A 187 23.94 -6.99 -19.78
CA ASP A 187 24.12 -7.18 -21.22
C ASP A 187 24.59 -5.90 -21.95
N VAL A 188 24.84 -4.80 -21.23
CA VAL A 188 25.18 -3.49 -21.85
C VAL A 188 26.42 -3.59 -22.71
N ASP A 189 27.53 -4.11 -22.18
CA ASP A 189 28.80 -4.23 -22.91
C ASP A 189 28.62 -5.05 -24.20
N TYR A 190 27.83 -6.11 -24.12
CA TYR A 190 27.51 -6.94 -25.28
C TYR A 190 26.70 -6.16 -26.32
N ILE A 191 25.64 -5.49 -25.90
CA ILE A 191 24.75 -4.71 -26.77
C ILE A 191 25.53 -3.56 -27.42
N GLN A 192 26.37 -2.86 -26.65
CA GLN A 192 27.21 -1.77 -27.13
C GLN A 192 28.22 -2.25 -28.19
N PHE A 193 28.89 -3.39 -27.92
CA PHE A 193 29.80 -4.00 -28.89
C PHE A 193 29.08 -4.37 -30.19
N GLN A 194 27.89 -4.99 -30.12
CA GLN A 194 27.10 -5.39 -31.28
C GLN A 194 26.62 -4.14 -32.08
N TYR A 195 26.15 -3.12 -31.37
CA TYR A 195 25.74 -1.86 -31.99
C TYR A 195 26.89 -1.20 -32.74
N GLN A 196 28.06 -1.11 -32.10
CA GLN A 196 29.26 -0.49 -32.68
C GLN A 196 29.70 -1.25 -33.93
N GLN A 197 29.79 -2.58 -33.88
CA GLN A 197 30.17 -3.42 -35.00
C GLN A 197 29.27 -3.23 -36.22
N LEU A 198 27.95 -3.20 -36.03
CA LEU A 198 27.00 -2.99 -37.11
C LEU A 198 27.01 -1.54 -37.63
N THR A 199 27.37 -0.58 -36.79
CA THR A 199 27.51 0.82 -37.15
C THR A 199 28.76 1.04 -37.98
N ASP A 200 29.91 0.48 -37.57
CA ASP A 200 31.20 0.56 -38.27
C ASP A 200 31.15 -0.13 -39.65
N ALA A 201 30.30 -1.12 -39.82
CA ALA A 201 30.09 -1.83 -41.08
C ALA A 201 29.44 -0.94 -42.16
N ASN A 202 28.92 0.24 -41.84
CA ASN A 202 28.35 1.21 -42.80
C ASN A 202 27.34 0.59 -43.77
N LEU A 203 26.37 -0.16 -43.25
CA LEU A 203 25.41 -0.94 -44.01
C LEU A 203 24.44 -0.10 -44.82
N ILE A 204 24.29 -0.40 -46.13
CA ILE A 204 23.32 0.19 -47.03
C ILE A 204 22.36 -0.91 -47.50
N GLU A 205 21.06 -0.68 -47.45
CA GLU A 205 20.03 -1.73 -47.63
C GLU A 205 20.12 -2.44 -49.01
N THR A 206 20.41 -1.70 -50.08
CA THR A 206 20.50 -2.22 -51.48
C THR A 206 21.90 -2.71 -51.85
N GLU A 207 22.94 -2.43 -51.04
CA GLU A 207 24.35 -2.65 -51.35
C GLU A 207 24.65 -4.08 -51.81
N GLN A 208 24.06 -5.09 -51.13
CA GLN A 208 24.33 -6.49 -51.43
C GLN A 208 23.88 -6.85 -52.86
N THR A 209 22.65 -6.49 -53.23
CA THR A 209 22.09 -6.78 -54.57
C THR A 209 22.84 -6.07 -55.66
N ASP A 210 23.25 -4.83 -55.41
CA ASP A 210 24.02 -4.04 -56.36
C ASP A 210 25.41 -4.64 -56.57
N LEU A 211 26.08 -5.06 -55.47
CA LEU A 211 27.40 -5.67 -55.53
C LEU A 211 27.38 -7.10 -56.15
N GLU A 212 26.34 -7.89 -55.89
CA GLU A 212 26.17 -9.23 -56.50
C GLU A 212 26.01 -9.10 -58.02
N SER A 213 25.22 -8.11 -58.51
CA SER A 213 25.08 -7.82 -59.95
C SER A 213 26.38 -7.31 -60.57
N GLU A 214 27.12 -6.43 -59.85
CA GLU A 214 28.41 -5.94 -60.27
C GLU A 214 29.46 -7.05 -60.35
N GLN A 215 29.51 -7.98 -59.37
CA GLN A 215 30.39 -9.12 -59.33
C GLN A 215 30.17 -10.03 -60.55
N GLU A 216 28.89 -10.35 -60.84
CA GLU A 216 28.54 -11.19 -62.01
C GLU A 216 29.04 -10.53 -63.32
N THR A 217 28.83 -9.22 -63.49
CA THR A 217 29.28 -8.46 -64.66
C THR A 217 30.80 -8.46 -64.82
N LEU A 218 31.54 -8.21 -63.71
CA LEU A 218 33.01 -8.15 -63.73
C LEU A 218 33.63 -9.53 -63.94
N SER A 219 33.09 -10.60 -63.38
CA SER A 219 33.54 -11.97 -63.56
C SER A 219 33.35 -12.44 -65.02
N HIS A 220 32.21 -12.11 -65.61
CA HIS A 220 31.97 -12.40 -67.01
C HIS A 220 32.90 -11.62 -67.92
N ALA A 221 33.24 -10.36 -67.60
CA ALA A 221 34.22 -9.56 -68.36
C ALA A 221 35.61 -10.19 -68.31
N GLU A 222 36.05 -10.75 -67.15
CA GLU A 222 37.30 -11.48 -67.03
C GLU A 222 37.35 -12.73 -67.90
N GLU A 223 36.31 -13.57 -67.83
CA GLU A 223 36.19 -14.78 -68.60
C GLU A 223 36.18 -14.52 -70.11
N ILE A 224 35.36 -13.56 -70.58
CA ILE A 224 35.27 -13.14 -71.99
C ILE A 224 36.64 -12.67 -72.49
N LYS A 225 37.34 -11.82 -71.74
CA LYS A 225 38.64 -11.27 -72.10
C LYS A 225 39.69 -12.38 -72.24
N SER A 226 39.72 -13.30 -71.23
CA SER A 226 40.65 -14.45 -71.22
C SER A 226 40.43 -15.36 -72.42
N GLU A 227 39.19 -15.73 -72.72
CA GLU A 227 38.89 -16.65 -73.81
C GLU A 227 39.06 -16.00 -75.20
N LEU A 228 38.79 -14.66 -75.33
CA LEU A 228 39.09 -13.94 -76.56
C LEU A 228 40.58 -13.84 -76.82
N LEU A 229 41.43 -13.51 -75.83
CA LEU A 229 42.88 -13.48 -75.98
C LEU A 229 43.43 -14.86 -76.39
N LYS A 230 42.93 -15.91 -75.76
CA LYS A 230 43.33 -17.29 -76.08
C LYS A 230 42.93 -17.67 -77.51
N SER A 231 41.71 -17.28 -77.91
CA SER A 231 41.24 -17.48 -79.29
C SER A 231 42.12 -16.75 -80.34
N GLN A 232 42.50 -15.50 -80.04
CA GLN A 232 43.39 -14.71 -80.84
C GLN A 232 44.77 -15.39 -80.99
N GLN A 233 45.36 -15.87 -79.92
CA GLN A 233 46.64 -16.61 -79.91
C GLN A 233 46.57 -17.83 -80.85
N LEU A 234 45.47 -18.58 -80.81
CA LEU A 234 45.25 -19.76 -81.61
C LEU A 234 45.06 -19.44 -83.14
N LEU A 235 44.67 -18.18 -83.47
CA LEU A 235 44.48 -17.71 -84.86
C LEU A 235 45.73 -17.00 -85.39
N GLU A 236 46.45 -16.20 -84.60
CA GLU A 236 47.45 -15.25 -85.11
C GLU A 236 48.90 -15.56 -84.72
N ASP A 237 49.21 -16.40 -83.71
CA ASP A 237 50.58 -16.74 -83.35
C ASP A 237 51.38 -17.34 -84.55
N GLU A 238 52.69 -17.27 -84.42
CA GLU A 238 53.62 -17.63 -85.50
C GLU A 238 53.33 -19.00 -86.18
N HIS A 239 52.85 -19.93 -85.41
CA HIS A 239 52.45 -21.30 -85.83
C HIS A 239 50.92 -21.55 -85.78
N ALA A 240 50.15 -20.49 -85.76
CA ALA A 240 48.67 -20.51 -85.67
C ALA A 240 48.01 -20.63 -87.03
N SER A 241 46.66 -20.69 -87.03
CA SER A 241 45.85 -21.02 -88.23
C SER A 241 46.02 -20.04 -89.41
N ILE A 242 46.02 -18.70 -89.11
CA ILE A 242 46.13 -17.69 -90.14
C ILE A 242 47.49 -17.65 -90.85
N PRO A 243 48.66 -17.63 -90.12
CA PRO A 243 49.96 -17.73 -90.77
C PRO A 243 50.17 -19.06 -91.53
N LEU A 244 49.74 -20.22 -91.02
CA LEU A 244 49.82 -21.50 -91.69
C LEU A 244 48.95 -21.53 -92.96
N LEU A 245 47.76 -20.95 -92.91
CA LEU A 245 46.90 -20.89 -94.06
C LEU A 245 47.50 -19.98 -95.18
N LYS A 246 48.14 -18.85 -94.80
CA LYS A 246 48.87 -17.98 -95.70
C LYS A 246 50.01 -18.66 -96.36
N GLN A 247 50.78 -19.46 -95.64
CA GLN A 247 51.86 -20.28 -96.23
C GLN A 247 51.30 -21.33 -97.21
N THR A 248 50.17 -21.95 -96.90
CA THR A 248 49.48 -22.90 -97.76
C THR A 248 49.00 -22.23 -99.07
N ILE A 249 48.41 -21.05 -98.97
CA ILE A 249 48.01 -20.25 -100.14
C ILE A 249 49.19 -19.88 -100.98
N SER A 250 50.32 -19.52 -100.37
CA SER A 250 51.55 -19.18 -101.08
C SER A 250 52.07 -20.39 -101.83
N ALA A 251 52.14 -21.53 -101.20
CA ALA A 251 52.57 -22.81 -101.85
C ALA A 251 51.66 -23.20 -103.02
N LEU A 252 50.34 -23.04 -102.84
CA LEU A 252 49.36 -23.35 -103.90
C LEU A 252 49.41 -22.39 -105.02
N SER A 253 49.75 -21.15 -104.82
CA SER A 253 49.89 -20.11 -105.85
C SER A 253 50.88 -20.47 -106.91
N HIS A 254 51.93 -21.20 -106.56
CA HIS A 254 52.96 -21.65 -107.53
C HIS A 254 52.49 -22.76 -108.45
N ILE A 255 51.51 -23.57 -108.08
CA ILE A 255 51.07 -24.77 -108.76
C ILE A 255 49.65 -24.70 -109.33
N LYS A 256 48.84 -23.66 -108.96
CA LYS A 256 47.42 -23.54 -109.29
C LYS A 256 47.10 -23.59 -110.79
N ASN A 257 48.00 -23.13 -111.62
CA ASN A 257 47.83 -23.13 -113.10
C ASN A 257 48.15 -24.45 -113.78
N PHE A 258 48.73 -25.41 -113.02
CA PHE A 258 49.13 -26.70 -113.54
C PHE A 258 48.18 -27.88 -113.14
N ILE A 259 47.18 -27.58 -112.31
CA ILE A 259 46.19 -28.52 -111.87
C ILE A 259 44.78 -28.06 -112.24
N PRO A 260 43.92 -28.90 -112.85
CA PRO A 260 42.59 -28.46 -113.30
C PRO A 260 41.72 -27.78 -112.21
N GLU A 261 41.79 -28.30 -110.99
CA GLU A 261 41.03 -27.76 -109.81
C GLU A 261 41.84 -26.73 -109.04
N GLY A 262 43.10 -26.44 -109.44
CA GLY A 262 44.02 -25.61 -108.61
C GLY A 262 43.57 -24.24 -108.33
N ASN A 263 42.96 -23.55 -109.29
CA ASN A 263 42.39 -22.18 -109.10
C ASN A 263 41.21 -22.25 -108.11
N ALA A 264 40.36 -23.24 -108.24
CA ALA A 264 39.21 -23.33 -107.32
C ALA A 264 39.65 -23.60 -105.81
N TRP A 265 40.70 -24.40 -105.64
CA TRP A 265 41.27 -24.54 -104.27
C TRP A 265 41.95 -23.28 -103.81
N TYR A 266 42.66 -22.55 -104.59
CA TYR A 266 43.31 -21.30 -104.28
C TYR A 266 42.28 -20.25 -103.86
N GLU A 267 41.20 -20.01 -104.60
CA GLU A 267 40.13 -19.07 -104.29
C GLU A 267 39.41 -19.41 -103.05
N ARG A 268 39.12 -20.70 -102.78
CA ARG A 268 38.47 -21.17 -101.54
C ARG A 268 39.35 -20.88 -100.36
N LEU A 269 40.66 -21.23 -100.43
CA LEU A 269 41.58 -20.97 -99.32
C LEU A 269 41.78 -19.43 -99.11
N GLN A 270 41.83 -18.63 -100.19
CA GLN A 270 41.94 -17.21 -100.12
C GLN A 270 40.69 -16.59 -99.43
N SER A 271 39.51 -17.09 -99.76
CA SER A 271 38.28 -16.67 -99.10
C SER A 271 38.31 -17.04 -97.60
N SER A 272 38.72 -18.27 -97.27
CA SER A 272 38.83 -18.70 -95.86
C SER A 272 39.86 -17.86 -95.10
N PHE A 273 40.95 -17.48 -95.73
CA PHE A 273 41.97 -16.59 -95.09
C PHE A 273 41.42 -15.19 -94.80
N ILE A 274 40.70 -14.60 -95.75
CA ILE A 274 40.08 -13.31 -95.53
C ILE A 274 39.06 -13.37 -94.38
N GLU A 275 38.18 -14.38 -94.38
CA GLU A 275 37.16 -14.58 -93.38
C GLU A 275 37.75 -14.77 -91.97
N LEU A 276 38.75 -15.65 -91.82
CA LEU A 276 39.41 -15.86 -90.55
C LEU A 276 40.12 -14.61 -90.03
N ARG A 277 40.70 -13.82 -90.92
CA ARG A 277 41.36 -12.54 -90.61
C ARG A 277 40.34 -11.51 -90.11
N ASP A 278 39.18 -11.41 -90.79
CA ASP A 278 38.09 -10.52 -90.37
C ASP A 278 37.54 -10.92 -89.01
N ILE A 279 37.26 -12.20 -88.74
CA ILE A 279 36.82 -12.72 -87.42
C ILE A 279 37.86 -12.39 -86.35
N SER A 280 39.17 -12.59 -86.62
CA SER A 280 40.22 -12.23 -85.67
C SER A 280 40.24 -10.73 -85.37
N SER A 281 40.07 -9.88 -86.35
CA SER A 281 39.98 -8.43 -86.15
C SER A 281 38.74 -8.00 -85.34
N GLU A 282 37.61 -8.67 -85.61
CA GLU A 282 36.38 -8.42 -84.82
C GLU A 282 36.56 -8.82 -83.41
N MET A 283 37.14 -10.01 -83.17
CA MET A 283 37.45 -10.50 -81.78
C MET A 283 38.38 -9.54 -81.04
N HIS A 284 39.42 -9.06 -81.70
CA HIS A 284 40.34 -8.06 -81.14
C HIS A 284 39.65 -6.76 -80.78
N SER A 285 38.83 -6.22 -81.69
CA SER A 285 38.02 -5.01 -81.45
C SER A 285 36.99 -5.18 -80.29
N TYR A 286 36.49 -6.41 -80.09
CA TYR A 286 35.57 -6.71 -78.98
C TYR A 286 36.34 -6.79 -77.71
N GLU A 287 37.50 -7.46 -77.67
CA GLU A 287 38.36 -7.62 -76.48
C GLU A 287 38.81 -6.24 -75.93
N GLU A 288 39.19 -5.27 -76.82
CA GLU A 288 39.54 -3.90 -76.41
C GLU A 288 38.38 -3.16 -75.73
N ARG A 289 37.15 -3.48 -76.12
CA ARG A 289 35.92 -2.83 -75.55
C ARG A 289 35.48 -3.44 -74.21
N VAL A 290 35.92 -4.62 -73.85
CA VAL A 290 35.58 -5.24 -72.57
C VAL A 290 36.39 -4.59 -71.42
N GLU A 291 35.71 -3.78 -70.60
CA GLU A 291 36.31 -3.18 -69.39
C GLU A 291 36.52 -4.24 -68.31
N PHE A 292 37.75 -4.65 -68.11
CA PHE A 292 38.17 -5.57 -67.06
C PHE A 292 38.88 -4.80 -65.94
N ASN A 293 38.31 -4.81 -64.70
CA ASN A 293 38.87 -4.11 -63.55
C ASN A 293 39.07 -5.11 -62.38
N PRO A 294 40.22 -5.79 -62.30
CA PRO A 294 40.48 -6.77 -61.27
C PRO A 294 40.52 -6.18 -59.83
N ILE A 295 40.98 -4.94 -59.69
CA ILE A 295 41.03 -4.29 -58.39
C ILE A 295 39.61 -4.03 -57.85
N ARG A 296 38.69 -3.66 -58.76
CA ARG A 296 37.30 -3.47 -58.39
C ARG A 296 36.60 -4.77 -58.07
N LEU A 297 36.88 -5.85 -58.81
CA LEU A 297 36.34 -7.16 -58.54
C LEU A 297 36.78 -7.68 -57.15
N GLU A 298 38.06 -7.60 -56.85
CA GLU A 298 38.60 -7.99 -55.53
C GLU A 298 37.94 -7.16 -54.38
N TRP A 299 37.72 -5.88 -54.59
CA TRP A 299 37.05 -5.04 -53.59
C TRP A 299 35.59 -5.50 -53.41
N VAL A 300 34.84 -5.77 -54.48
CA VAL A 300 33.45 -6.25 -54.43
C VAL A 300 33.36 -7.58 -53.69
N GLU A 301 34.25 -8.53 -54.01
CA GLU A 301 34.29 -9.83 -53.34
C GLU A 301 34.59 -9.72 -51.84
N ASN A 302 35.55 -8.91 -51.48
CA ASN A 302 35.87 -8.67 -50.09
C ASN A 302 34.68 -8.04 -49.35
N ARG A 303 33.99 -7.07 -49.95
CA ARG A 303 32.83 -6.42 -49.35
C ARG A 303 31.63 -7.36 -49.20
N LEU A 304 31.34 -8.18 -50.20
CA LEU A 304 30.31 -9.20 -50.12
C LEU A 304 30.64 -10.26 -49.03
N SER A 305 31.90 -10.68 -48.93
CA SER A 305 32.37 -11.61 -47.88
C SER A 305 32.16 -11.03 -46.51
N GLU A 306 32.40 -9.73 -46.32
CA GLU A 306 32.12 -9.02 -45.05
C GLU A 306 30.62 -9.05 -44.70
N LEU A 307 29.76 -8.71 -45.69
CA LEU A 307 28.31 -8.72 -45.51
C LEU A 307 27.78 -10.10 -45.15
N PHE A 308 28.21 -11.15 -45.87
CA PHE A 308 27.83 -12.55 -45.56
C PHE A 308 28.36 -13.01 -44.21
N THR A 309 29.54 -12.61 -43.79
CA THR A 309 30.08 -12.90 -42.46
C THR A 309 29.22 -12.32 -41.38
N LEU A 310 28.79 -11.08 -41.54
CA LEU A 310 27.87 -10.40 -40.63
C LEU A 310 26.49 -11.10 -40.58
N GLN A 311 25.92 -11.40 -41.78
CA GLN A 311 24.62 -12.11 -41.84
C GLN A 311 24.70 -13.49 -41.16
N LYS A 312 25.76 -14.23 -41.37
CA LYS A 312 25.97 -15.53 -40.72
C LYS A 312 26.11 -15.41 -39.22
N LYS A 313 26.88 -14.41 -38.74
CA LYS A 313 27.05 -14.13 -37.30
C LYS A 313 25.72 -13.80 -36.62
N TYR A 314 24.93 -12.95 -37.24
CA TYR A 314 23.64 -12.49 -36.69
C TYR A 314 22.45 -13.38 -37.08
N LYS A 315 22.69 -14.46 -37.88
CA LYS A 315 21.66 -15.40 -38.34
C LYS A 315 20.51 -14.72 -39.08
N VAL A 316 20.84 -13.79 -39.94
CA VAL A 316 19.90 -13.04 -40.79
C VAL A 316 20.20 -13.28 -42.27
N THR A 317 19.26 -12.93 -43.11
CA THR A 317 19.32 -13.26 -44.55
C THR A 317 19.53 -12.03 -45.44
N SER A 318 19.42 -10.81 -44.89
CA SER A 318 19.57 -9.58 -45.68
C SER A 318 20.26 -8.47 -44.87
N VAL A 319 20.83 -7.50 -45.62
CA VAL A 319 21.43 -6.29 -45.02
C VAL A 319 20.38 -5.45 -44.32
N GLY A 320 19.13 -5.40 -44.84
CA GLY A 320 18.02 -4.70 -44.18
C GLY A 320 17.68 -5.25 -42.80
N GLU A 321 17.85 -6.57 -42.58
CA GLU A 321 17.69 -7.17 -41.25
C GLU A 321 18.84 -6.78 -40.31
N LEU A 322 20.08 -6.70 -40.80
CA LEU A 322 21.24 -6.20 -40.02
C LEU A 322 21.02 -4.76 -39.55
N ILE A 323 20.49 -3.91 -40.43
CA ILE A 323 20.14 -2.50 -40.13
C ILE A 323 19.06 -2.46 -39.00
N LYS A 324 18.00 -3.27 -39.13
CA LYS A 324 16.96 -3.35 -38.10
C LYS A 324 17.53 -3.83 -36.74
N MET A 325 18.47 -4.77 -36.76
CA MET A 325 19.15 -5.21 -35.55
C MET A 325 19.99 -4.11 -34.93
N ARG A 326 20.79 -3.39 -35.72
CA ARG A 326 21.55 -2.21 -35.28
C ARG A 326 20.62 -1.19 -34.58
N ASP A 327 19.52 -0.84 -35.23
CA ASP A 327 18.57 0.13 -34.72
C ASP A 327 17.87 -0.33 -33.45
N ASN A 328 17.64 -1.66 -33.31
CA ASN A 328 17.09 -2.23 -32.09
C ASN A 328 18.11 -2.17 -30.94
N PHE A 329 19.39 -2.48 -31.18
CA PHE A 329 20.44 -2.33 -30.17
C PHE A 329 20.59 -0.85 -29.76
N GLY A 330 20.51 0.09 -30.70
CA GLY A 330 20.53 1.52 -30.41
C GLY A 330 19.38 1.96 -29.51
N LYS A 331 18.15 1.46 -29.75
CA LYS A 331 17.00 1.72 -28.88
C LYS A 331 17.16 1.12 -27.49
N GLN A 332 17.79 -0.05 -27.38
CA GLN A 332 18.06 -0.67 -26.08
C GLN A 332 19.07 0.15 -25.27
N LEU A 333 20.13 0.65 -25.88
CA LEU A 333 21.11 1.52 -25.25
C LEU A 333 20.47 2.84 -24.75
N GLN A 334 19.67 3.50 -25.61
CA GLN A 334 18.95 4.70 -25.21
C GLN A 334 18.01 4.49 -24.00
N ARG A 335 17.38 3.32 -23.93
CA ARG A 335 16.55 2.99 -22.74
C ARG A 335 17.39 2.84 -21.48
N ILE A 336 18.57 2.23 -21.59
CA ILE A 336 19.47 2.06 -20.44
C ILE A 336 19.93 3.41 -19.92
N ASP A 337 20.36 4.31 -20.80
CA ASP A 337 20.76 5.67 -20.43
C ASP A 337 19.61 6.44 -19.75
N SER A 338 18.35 6.25 -20.25
CA SER A 338 17.18 6.88 -19.66
C SER A 338 16.88 6.36 -18.25
N PHE A 339 17.17 5.08 -17.94
CA PHE A 339 17.01 4.53 -16.60
C PHE A 339 18.00 5.11 -15.60
N GLU A 340 19.22 5.37 -16.00
CA GLU A 340 20.23 6.02 -15.13
C GLU A 340 19.79 7.43 -14.74
N GLU A 341 19.33 8.22 -15.70
CA GLU A 341 18.79 9.55 -15.41
C GLU A 341 17.55 9.52 -14.51
N GLU A 342 16.67 8.52 -14.71
CA GLU A 342 15.46 8.36 -13.91
C GLU A 342 15.80 7.92 -12.49
N LEU A 343 16.77 7.04 -12.30
CA LEU A 343 17.30 6.63 -11.01
C LEU A 343 17.90 7.81 -10.24
N GLU A 344 18.71 8.65 -10.89
CA GLU A 344 19.28 9.85 -10.27
C GLU A 344 18.20 10.84 -9.82
N LYS A 345 17.17 11.07 -10.66
CA LYS A 345 16.05 11.96 -10.33
C LYS A 345 15.22 11.42 -9.17
N LEU A 346 14.93 10.10 -9.17
CA LEU A 346 14.20 9.44 -8.09
C LEU A 346 14.98 9.47 -6.77
N ASP A 347 16.28 9.20 -6.79
CA ASP A 347 17.15 9.25 -5.61
C ASP A 347 17.24 10.68 -5.03
N ALA A 348 17.41 11.68 -5.89
CA ALA A 348 17.39 13.07 -5.47
C ALA A 348 16.04 13.47 -4.83
N ASN A 349 14.92 13.05 -5.42
CA ASN A 349 13.60 13.30 -4.88
C ASN A 349 13.37 12.57 -3.55
N LEU A 350 13.79 11.30 -3.45
CA LEU A 350 13.74 10.51 -2.21
C LEU A 350 14.49 11.21 -1.07
N LYS A 351 15.71 11.71 -1.35
CA LYS A 351 16.52 12.46 -0.37
C LYS A 351 15.82 13.75 0.05
N ALA A 352 15.22 14.49 -0.87
CA ALA A 352 14.50 15.73 -0.55
C ALA A 352 13.27 15.46 0.32
N VAL A 353 12.46 14.45 -0.02
CA VAL A 353 11.29 14.05 0.78
C VAL A 353 11.71 13.52 2.15
N PHE A 354 12.83 12.78 2.25
CA PHE A 354 13.36 12.32 3.53
C PHE A 354 13.80 13.46 4.44
N VAL A 355 14.40 14.52 3.91
CA VAL A 355 14.74 15.73 4.69
C VAL A 355 13.48 16.39 5.22
N GLN A 356 12.41 16.45 4.43
CA GLN A 356 11.12 16.97 4.88
C GLN A 356 10.49 16.08 5.95
N LEU A 357 10.48 14.77 5.75
CA LEU A 357 9.98 13.78 6.72
C LEU A 357 10.66 13.92 8.08
N LYS A 358 11.97 14.12 8.08
CA LYS A 358 12.73 14.35 9.32
C LYS A 358 12.29 15.63 10.03
N LYS A 359 12.08 16.73 9.29
CA LYS A 359 11.58 17.98 9.87
C LYS A 359 10.19 17.80 10.47
N ASP A 360 9.29 17.13 9.76
CA ASP A 360 7.93 16.87 10.23
C ASP A 360 7.94 16.01 11.50
N ALA A 361 8.83 14.99 11.57
CA ALA A 361 9.03 14.19 12.77
C ALA A 361 9.59 15.01 13.95
N ASP A 362 10.57 15.88 13.70
CA ASP A 362 11.15 16.74 14.73
C ASP A 362 10.07 17.70 15.31
N TYR A 363 9.16 18.22 14.48
CA TYR A 363 8.02 19.01 14.94
C TYR A 363 7.09 18.22 15.86
N LEU A 364 6.76 16.97 15.50
CA LEU A 364 5.97 16.08 16.35
C LEU A 364 6.66 15.83 17.69
N THR A 365 7.96 15.50 17.67
CA THR A 365 8.74 15.25 18.89
C THR A 365 8.74 16.47 19.82
N VAL A 366 8.91 17.67 19.28
CA VAL A 366 8.87 18.92 20.08
C VAL A 366 7.49 19.15 20.68
N SER A 367 6.43 18.95 19.90
CA SER A 367 5.05 19.09 20.36
C SER A 367 4.73 18.09 21.48
N ARG A 368 5.04 16.82 21.27
CA ARG A 368 4.87 15.72 22.24
C ARG A 368 5.61 15.99 23.54
N ARG A 369 6.87 16.41 23.44
CA ARG A 369 7.71 16.74 24.62
C ARG A 369 7.12 17.86 25.45
N LYS A 370 6.53 18.87 24.80
CA LYS A 370 5.82 19.96 25.51
C LYS A 370 4.58 19.48 26.25
N ALA A 371 3.88 18.47 25.72
CA ALA A 371 2.66 17.93 26.31
C ALA A 371 2.97 17.00 27.52
N CYS A 372 4.14 16.37 27.58
CA CYS A 372 4.47 15.40 28.65
C CYS A 372 4.31 16.00 30.05
N LYS A 373 4.87 17.19 30.32
CA LYS A 373 4.87 17.78 31.66
C LYS A 373 3.48 18.19 32.15
N PRO A 374 2.61 18.84 31.36
CA PRO A 374 1.21 19.05 31.70
C PRO A 374 0.44 17.77 32.02
N ILE A 375 0.64 16.70 31.23
CA ILE A 375 0.02 15.39 31.47
C ILE A 375 0.48 14.81 32.81
N GLU A 376 1.77 14.77 33.08
CA GLU A 376 2.34 14.28 34.34
C GLU A 376 1.74 15.03 35.53
N THR A 377 1.71 16.36 35.46
CA THR A 377 1.20 17.21 36.57
C THR A 377 -0.27 16.95 36.83
N TYR A 378 -1.09 16.88 35.77
CA TYR A 378 -2.51 16.60 35.89
C TYR A 378 -2.78 15.20 36.49
N LEU A 379 -2.12 14.17 35.97
CA LEU A 379 -2.31 12.80 36.44
C LEU A 379 -1.87 12.62 37.90
N ILE A 380 -0.77 13.24 38.32
CA ILE A 380 -0.31 13.20 39.71
C ILE A 380 -1.34 13.86 40.63
N ASP A 381 -1.90 15.03 40.25
CA ASP A 381 -2.93 15.72 41.03
C ASP A 381 -4.19 14.86 41.17
N GLN A 382 -4.72 14.32 40.05
CA GLN A 382 -5.93 13.49 40.08
C GLN A 382 -5.73 12.19 40.87
N LEU A 383 -4.62 11.50 40.66
CA LEU A 383 -4.33 10.25 41.37
C LEU A 383 -4.10 10.47 42.88
N THR A 384 -3.52 11.62 43.24
CA THR A 384 -3.41 12.01 44.65
C THR A 384 -4.79 12.15 45.31
N LYS A 385 -5.75 12.84 44.63
CA LYS A 385 -7.14 12.96 45.06
C LYS A 385 -7.87 11.62 45.13
N LEU A 386 -7.47 10.66 44.27
CA LEU A 386 -7.99 9.30 44.24
C LEU A 386 -7.30 8.34 45.22
N GLY A 387 -6.69 8.87 46.29
CA GLY A 387 -6.13 8.10 47.39
C GLY A 387 -4.74 7.50 47.14
N MET A 388 -3.97 8.10 46.23
CA MET A 388 -2.57 7.73 45.95
C MET A 388 -1.61 8.92 46.26
N PRO A 389 -1.43 9.32 47.54
CA PRO A 389 -0.69 10.53 47.91
C PRO A 389 0.81 10.47 47.61
N ASN A 390 1.33 9.28 47.39
CA ASN A 390 2.76 9.03 47.14
C ASN A 390 3.06 8.64 45.68
N ILE A 391 2.15 8.96 44.76
CA ILE A 391 2.26 8.63 43.36
C ILE A 391 3.47 9.31 42.70
N GLN A 392 4.15 8.55 41.86
CA GLN A 392 5.12 9.07 40.91
C GLN A 392 4.66 8.64 39.52
N PHE A 393 4.59 9.58 38.61
CA PHE A 393 4.23 9.34 37.21
C PHE A 393 5.17 10.13 36.31
N GLN A 394 5.74 9.46 35.30
CA GLN A 394 6.65 10.06 34.34
C GLN A 394 6.33 9.54 32.93
N ILE A 395 6.50 10.38 31.94
CA ILE A 395 6.41 10.02 30.54
C ILE A 395 7.82 10.00 29.96
N GLN A 396 8.28 8.81 29.62
CA GLN A 396 9.54 8.66 28.89
C GLN A 396 9.25 8.76 27.40
N LEU A 397 9.79 9.79 26.76
CA LEU A 397 9.74 9.99 25.31
C LEU A 397 11.14 9.77 24.75
N SER A 398 11.29 8.74 23.94
CA SER A 398 12.55 8.40 23.24
C SER A 398 12.33 8.43 21.72
N THR A 399 13.33 8.91 21.00
CA THR A 399 13.30 8.94 19.54
C THR A 399 14.02 7.71 19.01
N VAL A 400 13.38 6.96 18.12
CA VAL A 400 13.96 5.78 17.47
C VAL A 400 14.50 6.13 16.08
N VAL A 401 15.39 5.29 15.56
CA VAL A 401 16.05 5.51 14.27
C VAL A 401 15.06 5.33 13.10
N ASP A 402 14.14 4.38 13.25
CA ASP A 402 13.19 4.03 12.19
C ASP A 402 11.97 4.95 12.21
N PHE A 403 11.61 5.45 11.03
CA PHE A 403 10.40 6.21 10.83
C PHE A 403 9.23 5.25 10.59
N ILE A 404 8.16 5.44 11.36
CA ILE A 404 6.91 4.69 11.22
C ILE A 404 5.76 5.67 10.91
N GLU A 405 4.57 5.15 10.65
CA GLU A 405 3.40 5.95 10.22
C GLU A 405 3.03 7.09 11.19
N ASN A 406 3.33 6.94 12.50
CA ASN A 406 2.98 7.91 13.54
C ASN A 406 4.19 8.72 14.05
N GLY A 407 5.27 8.83 13.29
CA GLY A 407 6.49 9.52 13.70
C GLY A 407 7.64 8.56 13.95
N ASN A 408 8.64 9.03 14.68
CA ASN A 408 9.76 8.22 15.13
C ASN A 408 9.96 8.31 16.66
N ASP A 409 8.89 8.64 17.39
CA ASP A 409 8.90 8.67 18.85
C ASP A 409 8.28 7.42 19.44
N GLU A 410 8.89 6.91 20.49
CA GLU A 410 8.33 5.89 21.37
C GLU A 410 8.00 6.51 22.72
N VAL A 411 6.78 6.28 23.18
CA VAL A 411 6.27 6.78 24.46
C VAL A 411 6.09 5.63 25.42
N GLN A 412 6.58 5.80 26.64
CA GLN A 412 6.37 4.86 27.72
C GLN A 412 5.92 5.59 28.99
N PHE A 413 4.76 5.21 29.52
CA PHE A 413 4.27 5.69 30.78
C PHE A 413 4.91 4.87 31.92
N LEU A 414 5.56 5.58 32.84
CA LEU A 414 6.21 5.03 34.01
C LEU A 414 5.44 5.44 35.26
N PHE A 415 5.20 4.49 36.15
CA PHE A 415 4.35 4.66 37.33
C PHE A 415 4.97 4.01 38.59
N SER A 416 4.77 4.62 39.74
CA SER A 416 4.97 4.02 41.06
C SER A 416 3.98 4.60 42.07
N ALA A 417 3.25 3.74 42.78
CA ALA A 417 2.33 4.15 43.85
C ALA A 417 3.06 4.49 45.18
N ASN A 418 4.36 4.21 45.28
CA ASN A 418 5.15 4.32 46.51
C ASN A 418 6.41 5.15 46.32
N LYS A 419 6.72 6.07 47.23
CA LYS A 419 7.92 6.93 47.18
C LYS A 419 9.24 6.13 47.18
N ASN A 420 9.24 4.94 47.79
CA ASN A 420 10.47 4.15 47.99
C ASN A 420 10.69 3.11 46.88
N ARG A 421 9.86 3.10 45.83
CA ARG A 421 10.05 2.21 44.70
C ARG A 421 10.35 3.03 43.45
N PRO A 422 11.27 2.58 42.60
CA PRO A 422 11.49 3.24 41.34
C PRO A 422 10.22 3.19 40.48
N VAL A 423 10.05 4.19 39.63
CA VAL A 423 9.01 4.14 38.59
C VAL A 423 9.31 2.99 37.63
N GLN A 424 8.27 2.29 37.21
CA GLN A 424 8.33 1.16 36.29
C GLN A 424 7.25 1.30 35.23
N PRO A 425 7.35 0.64 34.08
CA PRO A 425 6.32 0.65 33.07
C PRO A 425 4.94 0.32 33.64
N VAL A 426 3.92 1.06 33.22
CA VAL A 426 2.53 0.84 33.68
C VAL A 426 2.03 -0.58 33.42
N THR A 427 2.64 -1.30 32.49
CA THR A 427 2.38 -2.72 32.20
C THR A 427 2.68 -3.66 33.38
N LEU A 428 3.53 -3.21 34.29
CA LEU A 428 3.97 -3.99 35.45
C LEU A 428 3.19 -3.65 36.73
N ILE A 429 2.13 -2.84 36.66
CA ILE A 429 1.27 -2.53 37.82
C ILE A 429 0.48 -3.79 38.20
N ALA A 430 0.65 -4.24 39.42
CA ALA A 430 0.03 -5.47 39.92
C ALA A 430 -1.41 -5.27 40.43
N SER A 431 -1.81 -4.04 40.78
CA SER A 431 -3.10 -3.74 41.42
C SER A 431 -4.13 -3.26 40.39
N GLY A 432 -5.22 -4.04 40.20
CA GLY A 432 -6.32 -3.65 39.29
C GLY A 432 -6.95 -2.31 39.68
N GLY A 433 -7.13 -2.02 40.95
CA GLY A 433 -7.68 -0.76 41.42
C GLY A 433 -6.77 0.46 41.14
N GLU A 434 -5.45 0.30 41.14
CA GLU A 434 -4.51 1.37 40.75
C GLU A 434 -4.62 1.66 39.28
N VAL A 435 -4.67 0.61 38.45
CA VAL A 435 -4.82 0.72 37.00
C VAL A 435 -6.14 1.38 36.63
N SER A 436 -7.26 1.00 37.26
CA SER A 436 -8.58 1.61 37.03
C SER A 436 -8.59 3.10 37.34
N ARG A 437 -8.00 3.54 38.46
CA ARG A 437 -7.88 4.95 38.81
C ARG A 437 -6.99 5.72 37.85
N LEU A 438 -5.88 5.13 37.41
CA LEU A 438 -5.01 5.71 36.39
C LEU A 438 -5.76 5.90 35.08
N MET A 439 -6.50 4.85 34.62
CA MET A 439 -7.31 4.94 33.41
C MET A 439 -8.40 6.00 33.49
N LEU A 440 -9.14 6.07 34.61
CA LEU A 440 -10.13 7.12 34.81
C LEU A 440 -9.47 8.51 34.68
N SER A 441 -8.31 8.72 35.31
CA SER A 441 -7.58 9.98 35.24
C SER A 441 -7.11 10.33 33.83
N ILE A 442 -6.63 9.33 33.07
CA ILE A 442 -6.23 9.51 31.65
C ILE A 442 -7.46 9.82 30.79
N LYS A 443 -8.55 9.08 30.95
CA LYS A 443 -9.80 9.32 30.20
C LYS A 443 -10.39 10.69 30.53
N SER A 444 -10.35 11.12 31.79
CA SER A 444 -10.76 12.48 32.18
C SER A 444 -9.89 13.56 31.53
N LEU A 445 -8.59 13.35 31.45
CA LEU A 445 -7.67 14.28 30.79
C LEU A 445 -7.98 14.42 29.30
N VAL A 446 -8.22 13.28 28.62
CA VAL A 446 -8.48 13.23 27.18
C VAL A 446 -9.89 13.73 26.85
N ALA A 447 -10.89 13.50 27.73
CA ALA A 447 -12.29 13.90 27.54
C ALA A 447 -12.45 15.39 27.14
N HIS A 448 -11.69 16.27 27.78
CA HIS A 448 -11.72 17.72 27.49
C HIS A 448 -11.13 18.11 26.12
N LYS A 449 -10.47 17.17 25.43
CA LYS A 449 -9.75 17.45 24.17
C LYS A 449 -10.17 16.53 23.00
N ALA A 450 -10.78 15.40 23.32
CA ALA A 450 -11.25 14.44 22.31
C ALA A 450 -12.70 14.77 21.92
N ASP A 451 -12.98 14.74 20.62
CA ASP A 451 -14.34 14.87 20.07
C ASP A 451 -15.12 13.56 20.19
N LEU A 452 -15.04 12.88 21.35
CA LEU A 452 -15.72 11.60 21.58
C LEU A 452 -17.10 11.82 22.18
N PRO A 453 -18.19 11.30 21.53
CA PRO A 453 -19.56 11.55 22.00
C PRO A 453 -19.94 10.89 23.32
N THR A 454 -19.50 9.64 23.53
CA THR A 454 -19.97 8.80 24.66
C THR A 454 -18.83 7.96 25.22
N ILE A 455 -18.75 7.89 26.54
CA ILE A 455 -17.89 6.95 27.27
C ILE A 455 -18.70 6.10 28.23
N ILE A 456 -18.40 4.82 28.31
CA ILE A 456 -19.03 3.87 29.24
C ILE A 456 -17.97 3.30 30.17
N PHE A 457 -18.19 3.41 31.48
CA PHE A 457 -17.36 2.80 32.51
C PHE A 457 -18.05 1.58 33.10
N ASP A 458 -17.39 0.43 33.03
CA ASP A 458 -17.87 -0.83 33.60
C ASP A 458 -17.02 -1.23 34.80
N GLU A 459 -17.65 -1.28 35.97
CA GLU A 459 -17.04 -1.74 37.22
C GLU A 459 -15.65 -1.15 37.51
N ILE A 460 -15.41 0.10 37.12
CA ILE A 460 -14.15 0.82 37.37
C ILE A 460 -13.91 1.09 38.83
N ASP A 461 -14.95 0.93 39.65
CA ASP A 461 -15.01 1.15 41.08
C ASP A 461 -14.61 -0.08 41.91
N THR A 462 -14.09 -1.14 41.29
CA THR A 462 -13.65 -2.34 41.96
C THR A 462 -12.50 -2.07 42.95
N GLY A 463 -12.68 -2.44 44.22
CA GLY A 463 -11.66 -2.28 45.25
C GLY A 463 -11.52 -0.86 45.83
N VAL A 464 -12.50 0.00 45.59
CA VAL A 464 -12.57 1.34 46.19
C VAL A 464 -13.83 1.48 47.06
N SER A 465 -13.83 2.41 48.00
CA SER A 465 -14.98 2.70 48.89
C SER A 465 -14.87 4.10 49.47
N GLY A 466 -15.96 4.58 50.07
CA GLY A 466 -16.01 5.81 50.84
C GLY A 466 -15.64 7.05 50.04
N GLU A 467 -14.68 7.82 50.52
CA GLU A 467 -14.29 9.11 49.91
C GLU A 467 -13.70 8.95 48.49
N ILE A 468 -12.96 7.88 48.24
CA ILE A 468 -12.37 7.62 46.92
C ILE A 468 -13.49 7.41 45.89
N ALA A 469 -14.53 6.65 46.23
CA ALA A 469 -15.68 6.45 45.36
C ALA A 469 -16.43 7.77 45.07
N ASN A 470 -16.58 8.62 46.09
CA ASN A 470 -17.17 9.95 45.89
C ASN A 470 -16.33 10.79 44.90
N ARG A 471 -15.00 10.81 45.05
CA ARG A 471 -14.10 11.53 44.14
C ARG A 471 -14.14 10.98 42.69
N MET A 472 -14.25 9.65 42.53
CA MET A 472 -14.44 9.05 41.21
C MET A 472 -15.76 9.54 40.59
N GLY A 473 -16.85 9.57 41.34
CA GLY A 473 -18.13 10.13 40.89
C GLY A 473 -18.05 11.58 40.48
N GLU A 474 -17.32 12.42 41.22
CA GLU A 474 -17.08 13.85 40.90
C GLU A 474 -16.30 14.01 39.59
N ILE A 475 -15.29 13.16 39.34
CA ILE A 475 -14.55 13.16 38.08
C ILE A 475 -15.48 12.80 36.91
N MET A 476 -16.29 11.73 37.04
CA MET A 476 -17.26 11.31 36.02
C MET A 476 -18.33 12.40 35.78
N GLN A 477 -18.79 13.06 36.83
CA GLN A 477 -19.74 14.17 36.74
C GLN A 477 -19.11 15.36 36.00
N THR A 478 -17.85 15.70 36.27
CA THR A 478 -17.13 16.76 35.54
C THR A 478 -16.95 16.38 34.07
N MET A 479 -16.57 15.15 33.75
CA MET A 479 -16.48 14.69 32.37
C MET A 479 -17.83 14.78 31.63
N SER A 480 -18.93 14.57 32.36
CA SER A 480 -20.28 14.56 31.78
C SER A 480 -20.78 15.94 31.31
N SER A 481 -20.07 17.02 31.62
CA SER A 481 -20.34 18.34 31.05
C SER A 481 -19.88 18.50 29.60
N ASP A 482 -18.87 17.72 29.19
CA ASP A 482 -18.27 17.79 27.87
C ASP A 482 -18.72 16.65 26.95
N MET A 483 -19.05 15.50 27.53
CA MET A 483 -19.47 14.30 26.80
C MET A 483 -20.52 13.51 27.57
N GLN A 484 -21.21 12.58 26.93
CA GLN A 484 -22.08 11.65 27.63
C GLN A 484 -21.27 10.60 28.38
N VAL A 485 -21.51 10.46 29.68
CA VAL A 485 -20.87 9.45 30.54
C VAL A 485 -21.93 8.46 31.02
N ILE A 486 -21.71 7.17 30.78
CA ILE A 486 -22.54 6.08 31.31
C ILE A 486 -21.66 5.24 32.22
N THR A 487 -22.09 5.03 33.47
CA THR A 487 -21.32 4.19 34.40
C THR A 487 -22.17 3.05 34.96
N ILE A 488 -21.59 1.87 34.96
CA ILE A 488 -22.15 0.70 35.64
C ILE A 488 -21.44 0.53 36.97
N THR A 489 -22.15 0.69 38.07
CA THR A 489 -21.57 0.72 39.42
C THR A 489 -22.37 -0.08 40.43
N HIS A 490 -21.71 -0.49 41.47
CA HIS A 490 -22.33 -1.07 42.67
C HIS A 490 -22.16 -0.14 43.90
N LEU A 491 -21.50 1.05 43.72
CA LEU A 491 -21.23 1.96 44.80
C LEU A 491 -22.27 3.09 44.86
N PRO A 492 -22.95 3.29 46.01
CA PRO A 492 -23.98 4.32 46.15
C PRO A 492 -23.41 5.74 46.02
N GLN A 493 -22.14 5.97 46.36
CA GLN A 493 -21.46 7.26 46.24
C GLN A 493 -21.38 7.72 44.76
N ILE A 494 -21.09 6.78 43.85
CA ILE A 494 -21.05 7.07 42.42
C ILE A 494 -22.48 7.18 41.87
N ALA A 495 -23.39 6.27 42.31
CA ALA A 495 -24.76 6.27 41.84
C ALA A 495 -25.52 7.56 42.17
N ALA A 496 -25.23 8.17 43.32
CA ALA A 496 -25.82 9.42 43.74
C ALA A 496 -25.47 10.62 42.81
N LYS A 497 -24.29 10.61 42.18
CA LYS A 497 -23.81 11.70 41.27
C LYS A 497 -24.47 11.67 39.89
N GLY A 498 -25.17 10.58 39.51
CA GLY A 498 -25.82 10.48 38.20
C GLY A 498 -26.96 11.49 38.04
N ALA A 499 -27.01 12.17 36.91
CA ALA A 499 -28.19 12.95 36.51
C ALA A 499 -29.37 12.02 36.19
N HIS A 500 -29.07 10.86 35.64
CA HIS A 500 -30.07 9.84 35.30
C HIS A 500 -29.65 8.52 35.94
N HIS A 501 -30.61 7.82 36.57
CA HIS A 501 -30.36 6.56 37.24
C HIS A 501 -31.27 5.46 36.67
N TYR A 502 -30.66 4.38 36.23
CA TYR A 502 -31.31 3.20 35.68
C TYR A 502 -31.05 2.01 36.58
N ARG A 503 -32.09 1.22 36.85
CA ARG A 503 -31.97 -0.04 37.61
C ARG A 503 -32.22 -1.22 36.71
N VAL A 504 -31.27 -2.17 36.70
CA VAL A 504 -31.39 -3.47 36.03
C VAL A 504 -31.85 -4.52 37.06
N TYR A 505 -32.91 -5.21 36.77
CA TYR A 505 -33.43 -6.25 37.63
C TYR A 505 -33.92 -7.47 36.83
N LYS A 506 -34.01 -8.61 37.52
CA LYS A 506 -34.56 -9.84 36.95
C LYS A 506 -36.01 -10.00 37.39
N ASP A 507 -36.83 -10.42 36.46
CA ASP A 507 -38.20 -10.87 36.72
C ASP A 507 -38.27 -12.39 36.54
N ASP A 508 -38.46 -13.09 37.66
CA ASP A 508 -38.56 -14.54 37.71
C ASP A 508 -40.03 -15.02 37.85
N SER A 509 -41.00 -14.10 37.70
CA SER A 509 -42.44 -14.41 37.82
C SER A 509 -42.98 -15.20 36.66
N GLY A 510 -42.30 -15.24 35.52
CA GLY A 510 -42.69 -15.98 34.33
C GLY A 510 -42.07 -17.39 34.22
N GLN A 511 -42.32 -18.09 33.09
CA GLN A 511 -41.70 -19.39 32.82
C GLN A 511 -40.21 -19.34 32.56
N GLN A 512 -39.67 -18.16 32.25
CA GLN A 512 -38.25 -17.89 32.01
C GLN A 512 -37.87 -16.57 32.68
N THR A 513 -36.67 -16.53 33.31
CA THR A 513 -36.09 -15.30 33.85
C THR A 513 -35.90 -14.26 32.73
N GLN A 514 -36.44 -13.07 32.91
CA GLN A 514 -36.26 -11.96 32.01
C GLN A 514 -35.52 -10.81 32.69
N THR A 515 -34.64 -10.16 31.92
CA THR A 515 -33.93 -8.95 32.39
C THR A 515 -34.68 -7.72 31.92
N HIS A 516 -34.94 -6.82 32.86
CA HIS A 516 -35.57 -5.54 32.63
C HIS A 516 -34.67 -4.38 33.08
N ILE A 517 -34.88 -3.21 32.48
CA ILE A 517 -34.26 -1.97 32.92
C ILE A 517 -35.34 -0.91 33.10
N GLN A 518 -35.21 -0.12 34.16
CA GLN A 518 -36.14 0.94 34.49
C GLN A 518 -35.35 2.21 34.82
N ARG A 519 -35.76 3.36 34.26
CA ARG A 519 -35.31 4.67 34.71
C ARG A 519 -36.02 4.99 36.01
N LEU A 520 -35.24 5.35 37.04
CA LEU A 520 -35.78 5.64 38.35
C LEU A 520 -36.22 7.08 38.49
N THR A 521 -37.36 7.32 39.14
CA THR A 521 -37.79 8.60 39.66
C THR A 521 -36.95 8.99 40.90
N MET A 522 -37.06 10.22 41.41
CA MET A 522 -36.29 10.67 42.55
C MET A 522 -36.57 9.83 43.83
N ASP A 523 -37.82 9.44 44.06
CA ASP A 523 -38.19 8.59 45.19
C ASP A 523 -37.62 7.17 45.04
N GLU A 524 -37.74 6.57 43.87
CA GLU A 524 -37.15 5.27 43.57
C GLU A 524 -35.63 5.26 43.65
N ARG A 525 -34.96 6.39 43.27
CA ARG A 525 -33.51 6.56 43.46
C ARG A 525 -33.11 6.53 44.91
N LEU A 526 -33.89 7.21 45.76
CA LEU A 526 -33.65 7.22 47.21
C LEU A 526 -33.70 5.79 47.78
N ASP A 527 -34.75 5.03 47.39
CA ASP A 527 -34.93 3.65 47.83
C ASP A 527 -33.83 2.73 47.33
N GLU A 528 -33.44 2.85 46.06
CA GLU A 528 -32.34 2.08 45.47
C GLU A 528 -31.01 2.36 46.15
N LEU A 529 -30.67 3.64 46.42
CA LEU A 529 -29.47 4.03 47.14
C LEU A 529 -29.49 3.52 48.61
N ALA A 530 -30.63 3.58 49.27
CA ALA A 530 -30.80 3.03 50.63
C ALA A 530 -30.64 1.50 50.64
N GLN A 531 -31.15 0.81 49.60
CA GLN A 531 -30.95 -0.62 49.41
C GLN A 531 -29.47 -0.98 49.11
N MET A 532 -28.77 -0.16 48.35
CA MET A 532 -27.32 -0.35 48.09
C MET A 532 -26.50 -0.18 49.38
N LEU A 533 -26.93 0.67 50.32
CA LEU A 533 -26.26 0.92 51.60
C LEU A 533 -26.54 -0.16 52.66
N SER A 534 -27.74 -0.70 52.69
CA SER A 534 -28.20 -1.59 53.79
C SER A 534 -28.56 -3.00 53.36
N GLY A 535 -28.55 -3.27 52.04
CA GLY A 535 -29.06 -4.54 51.50
C GLY A 535 -30.61 -4.56 51.43
N LYS A 536 -31.21 -5.75 51.40
CA LYS A 536 -32.66 -5.92 51.20
C LYS A 536 -33.55 -5.25 52.26
N ASN A 537 -33.05 -5.08 53.50
CA ASN A 537 -33.79 -4.45 54.58
C ASN A 537 -33.39 -2.97 54.70
N ILE A 538 -34.22 -2.09 54.16
CA ILE A 538 -33.98 -0.64 54.21
C ILE A 538 -34.20 -0.17 55.64
N THR A 539 -33.22 0.50 56.25
CA THR A 539 -33.27 1.09 57.57
C THR A 539 -33.44 2.62 57.46
N ASP A 540 -33.97 3.25 58.50
CA ASP A 540 -34.09 4.71 58.57
C ASP A 540 -32.72 5.41 58.42
N ALA A 541 -31.68 4.82 59.01
CA ALA A 541 -30.30 5.30 58.87
C ALA A 541 -29.80 5.25 57.41
N ALA A 542 -30.14 4.17 56.67
CA ALA A 542 -29.78 4.04 55.27
C ALA A 542 -30.52 5.08 54.39
N LEU A 543 -31.79 5.35 54.70
CA LEU A 543 -32.56 6.40 54.01
C LEU A 543 -31.99 7.78 54.26
N LEU A 544 -31.58 8.09 55.52
CA LEU A 544 -30.94 9.36 55.84
C LEU A 544 -29.62 9.54 55.09
N ASN A 545 -28.75 8.52 55.08
CA ASN A 545 -27.48 8.54 54.35
C ASN A 545 -27.70 8.65 52.82
N ALA A 546 -28.71 7.99 52.29
CA ALA A 546 -29.06 8.10 50.86
C ALA A 546 -29.50 9.51 50.49
N ARG A 547 -30.28 10.19 51.35
CA ARG A 547 -30.66 11.60 51.20
C ARG A 547 -29.44 12.53 51.22
N GLU A 548 -28.51 12.33 52.14
CA GLU A 548 -27.27 13.09 52.22
C GLU A 548 -26.41 12.93 50.96
N LEU A 549 -26.29 11.69 50.47
CA LEU A 549 -25.57 11.42 49.21
C LEU A 549 -26.21 12.12 48.01
N LEU A 550 -27.55 12.11 47.90
CA LEU A 550 -28.26 12.80 46.82
C LEU A 550 -28.18 14.33 46.94
N ALA A 551 -28.15 14.89 48.18
CA ALA A 551 -28.01 16.33 48.40
C ALA A 551 -26.61 16.84 48.03
N ASN A 552 -25.59 16.01 48.16
CA ASN A 552 -24.20 16.28 47.81
C ASN A 552 -23.83 15.81 46.36
N GLY A 553 -24.74 15.22 45.65
CA GLY A 553 -24.62 14.71 44.27
C GLY A 553 -25.14 15.72 43.25
#